data_08d4f4e5565eb0c3fa523bdd8b71be99
#
_entry.id   08d4f4e5565eb0c3fa523bdd8b71be99
#
_cell.length_a   1.000
_cell.length_b   1.000
_cell.length_c   1.000
_cell.angle_alpha   90.00
_cell.angle_beta   90.00
_cell.angle_gamma   90.00
#
_symmetry.space_group_name_H-M   'P 1'
#
loop_
_entity.id
_entity.type
_entity.pdbx_description
1 polymer ?
#
loop_
_entity_poly.entity_id
_entity_poly.type
_entity_poly.pdbx_seq_one_letter_code
_entity_poly.pdbx_strand_id
1 'polypeptide(L)'
;MVKNKNVVNGFSSNLCLAFLFFTMFLACNPSPEKPVEKAASGIQGTWKLITGTLIENGDTTITDYTKDLSFIKIINETHFAFLNHDINHQKDSVGVYSSGGGKYELVDSSYTEHLEYCSAREWENHDFNFTVILQGDTLIQKGLEVVEETGVSRYNIEVYKKL
;
A
#
# COMPACT_ATOMS: atom_id res chain seq x y z
N MET A 1 -5.96 -98.74 -15.14
CA MET A 1 -5.86 -99.65 -13.96
C MET A 1 -5.87 -98.68 -12.73
N VAL A 2 -6.94 -98.79 -12.02
CA VAL A 2 -7.10 -98.75 -10.56
C VAL A 2 -6.78 -97.35 -9.93
N LYS A 3 -7.85 -96.58 -9.55
CA LYS A 3 -8.46 -96.44 -8.19
C LYS A 3 -7.50 -95.75 -7.20
N ASN A 4 -7.89 -94.79 -6.42
CA ASN A 4 -9.07 -94.62 -5.57
C ASN A 4 -8.92 -93.26 -4.84
N LYS A 5 -9.94 -92.45 -4.69
CA LYS A 5 -10.70 -92.16 -3.46
C LYS A 5 -9.87 -91.53 -2.28
N ASN A 6 -10.23 -90.46 -1.82
CA ASN A 6 -11.23 -90.02 -0.81
C ASN A 6 -10.63 -88.77 -0.12
N VAL A 7 -11.35 -87.78 0.10
CA VAL A 7 -12.39 -87.39 1.03
C VAL A 7 -11.93 -86.49 2.19
N VAL A 8 -12.44 -85.27 2.17
CA VAL A 8 -13.18 -84.61 3.26
C VAL A 8 -12.38 -83.76 4.30
N ASN A 9 -12.97 -82.63 4.53
CA ASN A 9 -13.02 -81.72 5.66
C ASN A 9 -11.93 -80.61 5.61
N GLY A 10 -12.24 -79.37 5.42
CA GLY A 10 -13.26 -78.63 6.15
C GLY A 10 -12.62 -77.98 7.33
N PHE A 11 -12.10 -76.77 7.09
CA PHE A 11 -12.04 -75.84 8.21
C PHE A 11 -12.09 -74.38 7.68
N SER A 12 -13.14 -73.78 8.10
CA SER A 12 -13.38 -72.35 8.02
C SER A 12 -12.27 -71.61 8.70
N SER A 13 -11.68 -70.67 7.97
CA SER A 13 -10.87 -69.60 8.65
C SER A 13 -11.17 -68.28 7.99
N ASN A 14 -11.87 -67.48 8.75
CA ASN A 14 -12.20 -66.11 8.46
C ASN A 14 -10.92 -65.29 8.21
N LEU A 15 -10.68 -64.94 6.96
CA LEU A 15 -9.65 -63.95 6.63
C LEU A 15 -10.29 -62.58 6.74
N CYS A 16 -10.11 -61.94 7.88
CA CYS A 16 -10.39 -60.52 8.09
C CYS A 16 -9.53 -59.69 7.15
N LEU A 17 -10.16 -59.20 6.09
CA LEU A 17 -9.56 -58.22 5.19
C LEU A 17 -9.54 -56.89 5.93
N ALA A 18 -8.43 -56.55 6.58
CA ALA A 18 -8.21 -55.26 7.16
C ALA A 18 -8.01 -54.24 6.03
N PHE A 19 -9.06 -53.50 5.70
CA PHE A 19 -8.98 -52.33 4.85
C PHE A 19 -8.24 -51.26 5.62
N LEU A 20 -6.96 -51.06 5.33
CA LEU A 20 -6.19 -49.96 5.79
C LEU A 20 -6.70 -48.70 5.03
N PHE A 21 -7.58 -47.93 5.65
CA PHE A 21 -7.93 -46.58 5.20
C PHE A 21 -6.74 -45.69 5.44
N PHE A 22 -5.92 -45.52 4.41
CA PHE A 22 -4.88 -44.49 4.37
C PHE A 22 -5.56 -43.14 4.11
N THR A 23 -6.01 -42.47 5.17
CA THR A 23 -6.51 -41.10 5.09
C THR A 23 -5.35 -40.19 4.79
N MET A 24 -5.20 -39.82 3.51
CA MET A 24 -4.34 -38.73 3.07
C MET A 24 -4.92 -37.42 3.64
N PHE A 25 -4.37 -36.94 4.76
CA PHE A 25 -4.59 -35.58 5.19
C PHE A 25 -3.87 -34.65 4.19
N LEU A 26 -4.62 -34.10 3.23
CA LEU A 26 -4.20 -32.91 2.48
C LEU A 26 -4.12 -31.78 3.51
N ALA A 27 -2.92 -31.54 4.04
CA ALA A 27 -2.62 -30.32 4.76
C ALA A 27 -2.67 -29.16 3.75
N CYS A 28 -3.83 -28.52 3.64
CA CYS A 28 -3.90 -27.17 3.08
C CYS A 28 -3.08 -26.26 4.00
N ASN A 29 -1.84 -25.97 3.62
CA ASN A 29 -1.12 -24.83 4.19
C ASN A 29 -1.88 -23.56 3.77
N PRO A 30 -2.49 -22.82 4.70
CA PRO A 30 -2.99 -21.51 4.35
C PRO A 30 -1.79 -20.67 3.91
N SER A 31 -1.79 -20.23 2.65
CA SER A 31 -0.89 -19.21 2.16
C SER A 31 -0.99 -18.01 3.12
N PRO A 32 0.11 -17.38 3.54
CA PRO A 32 0.01 -16.20 4.38
C PRO A 32 -0.82 -15.17 3.62
N GLU A 33 -2.02 -14.90 4.12
CA GLU A 33 -2.84 -13.80 3.65
C GLU A 33 -1.99 -12.54 3.77
N LYS A 34 -1.73 -11.89 2.62
CA LYS A 34 -1.20 -10.53 2.65
C LYS A 34 -2.15 -9.69 3.49
N PRO A 35 -1.64 -8.85 4.41
CA PRO A 35 -2.50 -7.95 5.17
C PRO A 35 -3.43 -7.23 4.19
N VAL A 36 -4.73 -7.40 4.34
CA VAL A 36 -5.73 -6.64 3.59
C VAL A 36 -5.52 -5.18 4.01
N GLU A 37 -4.96 -4.36 3.12
CA GLU A 37 -4.86 -2.92 3.35
C GLU A 37 -6.30 -2.42 3.55
N LYS A 38 -6.60 -1.98 4.77
CA LYS A 38 -7.93 -1.50 5.12
C LYS A 38 -8.22 -0.26 4.28
N ALA A 39 -9.35 -0.27 3.58
CA ALA A 39 -9.83 0.88 2.83
C ALA A 39 -9.67 2.17 3.64
N ALA A 40 -9.10 3.20 3.03
CA ALA A 40 -8.74 4.46 3.69
C ALA A 40 -9.95 5.40 3.86
N SER A 41 -11.07 4.87 4.39
CA SER A 41 -12.20 5.73 4.79
C SER A 41 -11.78 6.62 5.97
N GLY A 42 -11.97 7.95 5.85
CA GLY A 42 -11.70 8.89 6.94
C GLY A 42 -10.34 9.60 6.87
N ILE A 43 -9.82 9.81 5.65
CA ILE A 43 -8.58 10.59 5.47
C ILE A 43 -8.76 12.10 5.70
N GLN A 44 -10.01 12.58 5.89
CA GLN A 44 -10.24 14.01 6.13
C GLN A 44 -9.55 14.48 7.42
N GLY A 45 -9.02 15.69 7.34
CA GLY A 45 -8.34 16.34 8.45
C GLY A 45 -7.13 17.14 7.99
N THR A 46 -6.36 17.58 8.98
CA THR A 46 -5.07 18.24 8.75
C THR A 46 -3.95 17.27 9.14
N TRP A 47 -3.01 17.12 8.25
CA TRP A 47 -1.92 16.17 8.33
C TRP A 47 -0.58 16.89 8.26
N LYS A 48 0.33 16.57 9.15
CA LYS A 48 1.72 17.05 9.10
C LYS A 48 2.59 16.01 8.42
N LEU A 49 3.28 16.38 7.36
CA LEU A 49 4.29 15.54 6.73
C LEU A 49 5.47 15.35 7.69
N ILE A 50 5.86 14.10 7.90
CA ILE A 50 6.98 13.71 8.77
C ILE A 50 8.19 13.35 7.91
N THR A 51 7.96 12.50 6.90
CA THR A 51 9.02 12.01 6.03
C THR A 51 8.51 11.92 4.61
N GLY A 52 9.29 12.43 3.66
CA GLY A 52 9.11 12.22 2.23
C GLY A 52 10.25 11.39 1.67
N THR A 53 9.94 10.39 0.84
CA THR A 53 10.94 9.59 0.11
C THR A 53 10.67 9.68 -1.37
N LEU A 54 11.66 10.13 -2.11
CA LEU A 54 11.63 10.18 -3.58
C LEU A 54 12.58 9.13 -4.15
N ILE A 55 12.09 8.34 -5.09
CA ILE A 55 12.89 7.37 -5.83
C ILE A 55 12.84 7.77 -7.31
N GLU A 56 13.96 8.22 -7.82
CA GLU A 56 14.09 8.74 -9.18
C GLU A 56 15.40 8.24 -9.81
N ASN A 57 15.36 7.74 -11.03
CA ASN A 57 16.52 7.23 -11.76
C ASN A 57 17.37 6.18 -11.00
N GLY A 58 16.74 5.44 -10.07
CA GLY A 58 17.42 4.46 -9.22
C GLY A 58 18.00 5.01 -7.93
N ASP A 59 18.03 6.32 -7.76
CA ASP A 59 18.46 7.00 -6.53
C ASP A 59 17.30 7.20 -5.57
N THR A 60 17.59 7.17 -4.27
CA THR A 60 16.60 7.37 -3.20
C THR A 60 17.02 8.57 -2.36
N THR A 61 16.13 9.56 -2.27
CA THR A 61 16.28 10.74 -1.40
C THR A 61 15.22 10.71 -0.30
N ILE A 62 15.65 10.81 0.96
CA ILE A 62 14.76 10.87 2.13
C ILE A 62 14.89 12.25 2.78
N THR A 63 13.75 12.93 2.93
CA THR A 63 13.66 14.24 3.58
C THR A 63 12.90 14.11 4.90
N ASP A 64 13.51 14.61 5.98
CA ASP A 64 12.89 14.73 7.30
C ASP A 64 12.23 16.12 7.42
N TYR A 65 10.90 16.14 7.40
CA TYR A 65 10.08 17.36 7.51
C TYR A 65 9.83 17.81 8.95
N THR A 66 10.47 17.19 9.94
CA THR A 66 10.30 17.56 11.35
C THR A 66 11.28 18.64 11.81
N LYS A 67 12.28 18.99 10.99
CA LYS A 67 13.36 19.91 11.34
C LYS A 67 13.20 21.27 10.67
N ASP A 68 13.79 21.47 9.56
CA ASP A 68 13.90 22.81 8.94
C ASP A 68 12.71 23.21 8.07
N LEU A 69 11.77 22.29 7.86
CA LEU A 69 10.60 22.45 7.01
C LEU A 69 9.30 22.24 7.80
N SER A 70 8.26 22.93 7.36
CA SER A 70 6.89 22.69 7.83
C SER A 70 5.99 22.43 6.64
N PHE A 71 5.53 21.20 6.52
CA PHE A 71 4.61 20.79 5.48
C PHE A 71 3.32 20.28 6.11
N ILE A 72 2.20 20.84 5.69
CA ILE A 72 0.88 20.33 6.04
C ILE A 72 0.07 20.00 4.80
N LYS A 73 -0.79 18.98 4.91
CA LYS A 73 -1.83 18.66 3.94
C LYS A 73 -3.18 18.74 4.63
N ILE A 74 -4.11 19.47 4.03
CA ILE A 74 -5.49 19.63 4.51
C ILE A 74 -6.39 18.90 3.53
N ILE A 75 -7.21 17.99 4.02
CA ILE A 75 -8.15 17.21 3.22
C ILE A 75 -9.55 17.39 3.80
N ASN A 76 -10.46 17.95 3.00
CA ASN A 76 -11.89 18.02 3.34
C ASN A 76 -12.68 16.94 2.56
N GLU A 77 -14.00 17.08 2.43
CA GLU A 77 -14.83 16.09 1.74
C GLU A 77 -14.59 15.99 0.23
N THR A 78 -14.07 17.03 -0.39
CA THR A 78 -13.99 17.15 -1.86
C THR A 78 -12.64 17.61 -2.37
N HIS A 79 -11.85 18.29 -1.54
CA HIS A 79 -10.61 18.92 -1.97
C HIS A 79 -9.47 18.59 -1.00
N PHE A 80 -8.27 18.68 -1.52
CA PHE A 80 -7.04 18.73 -0.74
C PHE A 80 -6.29 20.04 -1.00
N ALA A 81 -5.43 20.41 -0.05
CA ALA A 81 -4.45 21.47 -0.23
C ALA A 81 -3.17 21.10 0.54
N PHE A 82 -2.03 21.48 0.03
CA PHE A 82 -0.77 21.39 0.76
C PHE A 82 -0.07 22.76 0.84
N LEU A 83 0.65 22.94 1.93
CA LEU A 83 1.46 24.11 2.22
C LEU A 83 2.80 23.64 2.77
N ASN A 84 3.88 24.10 2.19
CA ASN A 84 5.24 23.81 2.62
C ASN A 84 6.05 25.08 2.71
N HIS A 85 6.79 25.27 3.79
CA HIS A 85 7.74 26.37 3.95
C HIS A 85 8.91 26.00 4.85
N ASP A 86 10.00 26.72 4.74
CA ASP A 86 11.10 26.67 5.69
C ASP A 86 10.71 27.42 6.97
N ILE A 87 11.06 26.86 8.13
CA ILE A 87 10.73 27.46 9.44
C ILE A 87 11.84 28.40 9.97
N ASN A 88 13.02 28.33 9.39
CA ASN A 88 14.19 29.05 9.91
C ASN A 88 14.37 30.45 9.30
N HIS A 89 13.52 30.85 8.34
CA HIS A 89 13.57 32.19 7.68
C HIS A 89 15.00 32.63 7.39
N GLN A 90 15.78 31.81 6.69
CA GLN A 90 17.18 32.13 6.41
C GLN A 90 17.26 33.44 5.64
N LYS A 91 17.76 34.49 6.31
CA LYS A 91 17.78 35.88 5.81
C LYS A 91 18.55 36.07 4.50
N ASP A 92 19.39 35.12 4.16
CA ASP A 92 20.32 35.19 3.03
C ASP A 92 20.02 34.12 1.93
N SER A 93 18.92 33.39 2.00
CA SER A 93 18.52 32.42 0.98
C SER A 93 17.10 32.68 0.49
N VAL A 94 16.83 32.28 -0.74
CA VAL A 94 15.44 32.20 -1.25
C VAL A 94 14.73 31.18 -0.39
N GLY A 95 13.75 31.63 0.42
CA GLY A 95 12.99 30.75 1.32
C GLY A 95 12.29 29.67 0.52
N VAL A 96 12.19 28.47 1.12
CA VAL A 96 11.41 27.39 0.56
C VAL A 96 9.93 27.69 0.79
N TYR A 97 9.19 27.80 -0.30
CA TYR A 97 7.73 27.86 -0.25
C TYR A 97 7.15 27.09 -1.43
N SER A 98 6.25 26.17 -1.14
CA SER A 98 5.43 25.53 -2.16
C SER A 98 4.02 25.29 -1.64
N SER A 99 3.05 25.39 -2.52
CA SER A 99 1.66 25.13 -2.21
C SER A 99 0.94 24.61 -3.43
N GLY A 100 -0.11 23.88 -3.19
CA GLY A 100 -0.99 23.40 -4.24
C GLY A 100 -2.26 22.78 -3.66
N GLY A 101 -3.15 22.36 -4.55
CA GLY A 101 -4.40 21.73 -4.17
C GLY A 101 -5.33 21.57 -5.34
N GLY A 102 -6.45 20.96 -5.07
CA GLY A 102 -7.48 20.66 -6.06
C GLY A 102 -8.48 19.67 -5.53
N LYS A 103 -9.21 19.05 -6.41
CA LYS A 103 -10.15 17.98 -6.07
C LYS A 103 -9.41 16.66 -5.90
N TYR A 104 -10.05 15.72 -5.25
CA TYR A 104 -9.56 14.36 -5.19
C TYR A 104 -10.70 13.34 -5.31
N GLU A 105 -10.33 12.14 -5.70
CA GLU A 105 -11.19 10.96 -5.66
C GLU A 105 -10.55 9.91 -4.76
N LEU A 106 -11.38 9.22 -3.96
CA LEU A 106 -10.96 8.12 -3.10
C LEU A 106 -11.89 6.93 -3.29
N VAL A 107 -11.34 5.83 -3.81
CA VAL A 107 -12.03 4.55 -3.94
C VAL A 107 -11.18 3.50 -3.25
N ASP A 108 -11.67 2.99 -2.14
CA ASP A 108 -10.90 2.09 -1.26
C ASP A 108 -9.58 2.73 -0.82
N SER A 109 -8.44 2.24 -1.30
CA SER A 109 -7.12 2.81 -1.06
C SER A 109 -6.56 3.59 -2.27
N SER A 110 -7.28 3.62 -3.38
CA SER A 110 -6.89 4.38 -4.57
C SER A 110 -7.29 5.85 -4.38
N TYR A 111 -6.29 6.72 -4.34
CA TYR A 111 -6.44 8.14 -4.09
C TYR A 111 -5.87 8.92 -5.27
N THR A 112 -6.73 9.61 -6.01
CA THR A 112 -6.35 10.41 -7.17
C THR A 112 -6.44 11.88 -6.83
N GLU A 113 -5.36 12.62 -6.93
CA GLU A 113 -5.30 14.07 -6.80
C GLU A 113 -5.39 14.72 -8.18
N HIS A 114 -6.37 15.60 -8.38
CA HIS A 114 -6.48 16.49 -9.53
C HIS A 114 -5.87 17.83 -9.14
N LEU A 115 -4.62 18.07 -9.50
CA LEU A 115 -3.89 19.26 -9.06
C LEU A 115 -4.29 20.48 -9.89
N GLU A 116 -5.28 21.24 -9.40
CA GLU A 116 -5.83 22.41 -10.08
C GLU A 116 -5.01 23.70 -9.83
N TYR A 117 -4.34 23.75 -8.69
CA TYR A 117 -3.58 24.92 -8.23
C TYR A 117 -2.19 24.46 -7.77
N CYS A 118 -1.14 25.07 -8.27
CA CYS A 118 0.23 24.79 -7.82
C CYS A 118 1.11 26.05 -7.93
N SER A 119 2.00 26.26 -6.95
CA SER A 119 3.02 27.29 -7.02
C SER A 119 4.02 27.04 -8.16
N ALA A 120 4.26 25.77 -8.51
CA ALA A 120 4.95 25.34 -9.71
C ALA A 120 3.91 25.13 -10.83
N ARG A 121 3.72 26.15 -11.65
CA ARG A 121 2.60 26.23 -12.62
C ARG A 121 2.58 25.09 -13.64
N GLU A 122 3.73 24.53 -13.98
CA GLU A 122 3.89 23.39 -14.88
C GLU A 122 3.32 22.09 -14.32
N TRP A 123 3.01 22.03 -13.03
CA TRP A 123 2.38 20.88 -12.37
C TRP A 123 0.85 20.96 -12.37
N GLU A 124 0.28 22.12 -12.70
CA GLU A 124 -1.18 22.28 -12.73
C GLU A 124 -1.83 21.46 -13.84
N ASN A 125 -3.06 21.04 -13.60
CA ASN A 125 -3.89 20.23 -14.50
C ASN A 125 -3.34 18.82 -14.75
N HIS A 126 -2.55 18.30 -13.82
CA HIS A 126 -2.12 16.90 -13.81
C HIS A 126 -2.89 16.10 -12.77
N ASP A 127 -3.08 14.82 -13.08
CA ASP A 127 -3.68 13.83 -12.18
C ASP A 127 -2.59 12.92 -11.63
N PHE A 128 -2.53 12.81 -10.31
CA PHE A 128 -1.58 11.94 -9.63
C PHE A 128 -2.30 10.82 -8.90
N ASN A 129 -1.98 9.59 -9.26
CA ASN A 129 -2.59 8.39 -8.69
C ASN A 129 -1.72 7.81 -7.58
N PHE A 130 -2.26 7.77 -6.37
CA PHE A 130 -1.61 7.25 -5.19
C PHE A 130 -2.36 6.07 -4.59
N THR A 131 -1.65 5.28 -3.82
CA THR A 131 -2.25 4.40 -2.82
C THR A 131 -2.13 5.07 -1.46
N VAL A 132 -3.23 5.14 -0.71
CA VAL A 132 -3.24 5.66 0.65
C VAL A 132 -3.54 4.56 1.66
N ILE A 133 -2.82 4.60 2.79
CA ILE A 133 -2.96 3.66 3.90
C ILE A 133 -3.15 4.47 5.18
N LEU A 134 -4.25 4.24 5.88
CA LEU A 134 -4.55 4.88 7.15
C LEU A 134 -4.35 3.90 8.30
N GLN A 135 -3.44 4.22 9.21
CA GLN A 135 -3.12 3.43 10.39
C GLN A 135 -3.18 4.30 11.65
N GLY A 136 -4.34 4.34 12.30
CA GLY A 136 -4.57 5.22 13.44
C GLY A 136 -4.44 6.69 13.05
N ASP A 137 -3.45 7.38 13.59
CA ASP A 137 -3.10 8.78 13.32
C ASP A 137 -2.04 8.96 12.21
N THR A 138 -1.69 7.89 11.51
CA THR A 138 -0.69 7.91 10.46
C THR A 138 -1.35 7.67 9.10
N LEU A 139 -1.09 8.58 8.15
CA LEU A 139 -1.48 8.44 6.75
C LEU A 139 -0.20 8.25 5.91
N ILE A 140 -0.16 7.19 5.12
CA ILE A 140 0.90 6.94 4.15
C ILE A 140 0.28 7.12 2.76
N GLN A 141 0.86 8.01 1.95
CA GLN A 141 0.52 8.22 0.55
C GLN A 141 1.71 7.81 -0.30
N LYS A 142 1.50 7.00 -1.33
CA LYS A 142 2.60 6.56 -2.21
C LYS A 142 2.12 6.36 -3.64
N GLY A 143 2.92 6.77 -4.60
CA GLY A 143 2.60 6.62 -6.03
C GLY A 143 3.64 7.21 -6.95
N LEU A 144 3.41 7.03 -8.24
CA LEU A 144 4.25 7.58 -9.30
C LEU A 144 3.77 9.00 -9.63
N GLU A 145 4.68 9.96 -9.65
CA GLU A 145 4.48 11.31 -10.15
C GLU A 145 5.18 11.46 -11.49
N VAL A 146 4.42 11.81 -12.52
CA VAL A 146 4.95 12.07 -13.86
C VAL A 146 4.46 13.42 -14.34
N VAL A 147 5.39 14.29 -14.72
CA VAL A 147 5.14 15.60 -15.35
C VAL A 147 6.04 15.68 -16.56
N GLU A 148 5.51 15.33 -17.72
CA GLU A 148 6.30 15.16 -18.96
C GLU A 148 7.00 16.47 -19.37
N GLU A 149 6.34 17.60 -19.19
CA GLU A 149 6.84 18.93 -19.55
C GLU A 149 8.11 19.31 -18.78
N THR A 150 8.29 18.77 -17.58
CA THR A 150 9.48 19.02 -16.74
C THR A 150 10.46 17.87 -16.74
N GLY A 151 10.10 16.74 -17.36
CA GLY A 151 10.89 15.52 -17.35
C GLY A 151 10.87 14.78 -16.01
N VAL A 152 9.95 15.12 -15.10
CA VAL A 152 9.82 14.44 -13.81
C VAL A 152 9.15 13.07 -14.01
N SER A 153 9.80 12.02 -13.49
CA SER A 153 9.23 10.68 -13.37
C SER A 153 9.82 10.04 -12.12
N ARG A 154 9.08 10.08 -11.01
CA ARG A 154 9.58 9.63 -9.71
C ARG A 154 8.50 8.91 -8.91
N TYR A 155 8.91 7.97 -8.08
CA TYR A 155 8.02 7.35 -7.10
C TYR A 155 8.13 8.12 -5.79
N ASN A 156 6.99 8.64 -5.31
CA ASN A 156 6.91 9.42 -4.08
C ASN A 156 6.25 8.59 -2.97
N ILE A 157 6.82 8.66 -1.76
CA ILE A 157 6.25 8.07 -0.54
C ILE A 157 6.26 9.15 0.54
N GLU A 158 5.08 9.46 1.06
CA GLU A 158 4.87 10.47 2.08
C GLU A 158 4.25 9.84 3.32
N VAL A 159 4.83 10.12 4.47
CA VAL A 159 4.33 9.65 5.77
C VAL A 159 3.88 10.85 6.60
N TYR A 160 2.60 10.88 6.90
CA TYR A 160 1.95 11.97 7.63
C TYR A 160 1.48 11.53 9.02
N LYS A 161 1.42 12.51 9.93
CA LYS A 161 0.73 12.40 11.23
C LYS A 161 -0.44 13.37 11.28
N LYS A 162 -1.54 12.92 11.85
CA LYS A 162 -2.73 13.75 12.06
C LYS A 162 -2.44 14.82 13.10
N LEU A 163 -2.88 16.06 12.84
CA LEU A 163 -2.80 17.19 13.76
C LEU A 163 -4.06 17.30 14.63
#